data_f89d12684399abacf7906df003587f28
#
_entry.id   f89d12684399abacf7906df003587f28
#
_cell.length_a   1.000
_cell.length_b   1.000
_cell.length_c   1.000
_cell.angle_alpha   90.00
_cell.angle_beta   90.00
_cell.angle_gamma   90.00
#
_symmetry.space_group_name_H-M   'P 1'
#
loop_
_entity.id
_entity.type
_entity.pdbx_description
1 polymer ?
#
loop_
_entity_poly.entity_id
_entity_poly.type
_entity_poly.pdbx_seq_one_letter_code
_entity_poly.pdbx_strand_id
1 'polypeptide(L)'
;MSAESSCLYPHMEKFLAMVSSGNSYVRTRGLALIVHNAKWDVDGKIDGIIDEHLEHITDEKPICARQCIKLLPLLAEAKAALAPKIVSSLRDANVARYPDSMRPLVQKDIRDSLLAIEH
;
A
#
# COMPACT_ATOMS: atom_id res chain seq x y z
N MET A 1 -9.06 -10.25 -21.27
CA MET A 1 -8.63 -10.49 -19.88
C MET A 1 -7.51 -11.51 -19.84
N SER A 2 -6.46 -11.21 -19.12
CA SER A 2 -5.40 -12.20 -18.91
C SER A 2 -5.91 -13.30 -17.97
N ALA A 3 -5.83 -14.55 -18.39
CA ALA A 3 -6.21 -15.68 -17.56
C ALA A 3 -5.34 -15.77 -16.30
N GLU A 4 -4.07 -15.39 -16.41
CA GLU A 4 -3.14 -15.39 -15.30
C GLU A 4 -3.56 -14.42 -14.19
N SER A 5 -3.93 -13.20 -14.58
CA SER A 5 -4.38 -12.19 -13.60
C SER A 5 -5.66 -12.62 -12.90
N SER A 6 -6.59 -13.21 -13.66
CA SER A 6 -7.82 -13.75 -13.08
C SER A 6 -7.54 -14.87 -12.10
N CYS A 7 -6.54 -15.71 -12.38
CA CYS A 7 -6.18 -16.83 -11.52
C CYS A 7 -5.60 -16.36 -10.19
N LEU A 8 -4.98 -15.19 -10.15
CA LEU A 8 -4.40 -14.66 -8.90
C LEU A 8 -5.44 -14.07 -7.96
N TYR A 9 -6.56 -13.59 -8.49
CA TYR A 9 -7.58 -12.95 -7.67
C TYR A 9 -8.16 -13.85 -6.55
N PRO A 10 -8.41 -15.14 -6.77
CA PRO A 10 -8.90 -16.01 -5.70
C PRO A 10 -7.93 -16.13 -4.52
N HIS A 11 -6.66 -15.76 -4.70
CA HIS A 11 -5.66 -15.76 -3.65
C HIS A 11 -5.59 -14.44 -2.87
N MET A 12 -6.49 -13.51 -3.15
CA MET A 12 -6.49 -12.20 -2.50
C MET A 12 -6.52 -12.32 -0.98
N GLU A 13 -7.26 -13.27 -0.44
CA GLU A 13 -7.31 -13.46 1.01
C GLU A 13 -5.97 -13.90 1.59
N LYS A 14 -5.18 -14.65 0.83
CA LYS A 14 -3.81 -15.01 1.25
C LYS A 14 -2.92 -13.78 1.26
N PHE A 15 -3.08 -12.90 0.27
CA PHE A 15 -2.32 -11.65 0.23
C PHE A 15 -2.67 -10.77 1.43
N LEU A 16 -3.95 -10.71 1.79
CA LEU A 16 -4.41 -9.95 2.97
C LEU A 16 -3.80 -10.51 4.25
N ALA A 17 -3.72 -11.84 4.38
CA ALA A 17 -3.09 -12.47 5.53
C ALA A 17 -1.59 -12.15 5.60
N MET A 18 -0.92 -12.07 4.45
CA MET A 18 0.50 -11.72 4.39
C MET A 18 0.77 -10.31 4.95
N VAL A 19 -0.16 -9.37 4.72
CA VAL A 19 -0.02 -7.99 5.19
C VAL A 19 -0.04 -7.93 6.72
N SER A 20 -0.67 -8.90 7.38
CA SER A 20 -0.75 -8.98 8.84
C SER A 20 0.37 -9.82 9.46
N SER A 21 1.30 -10.33 8.65
CA SER A 21 2.39 -11.16 9.13
C SER A 21 3.36 -10.39 10.03
N GLY A 22 3.96 -11.06 11.01
CA GLY A 22 5.03 -10.49 11.81
C GLY A 22 6.35 -10.34 11.05
N ASN A 23 6.48 -11.00 9.90
CA ASN A 23 7.67 -10.94 9.07
C ASN A 23 7.54 -9.79 8.05
N SER A 24 8.47 -8.82 8.11
CA SER A 24 8.41 -7.63 7.24
C SER A 24 8.53 -7.96 5.75
N TYR A 25 9.28 -8.99 5.39
CA TYR A 25 9.36 -9.42 3.99
C TYR A 25 8.01 -9.93 3.49
N VAL A 26 7.32 -10.70 4.31
CA VAL A 26 6.00 -11.24 3.97
C VAL A 26 4.98 -10.09 3.85
N ARG A 27 5.02 -9.13 4.79
CA ARG A 27 4.14 -7.95 4.72
C ARG A 27 4.37 -7.16 3.44
N THR A 28 5.62 -6.87 3.13
CA THR A 28 5.99 -6.09 1.93
C THR A 28 5.51 -6.79 0.67
N ARG A 29 5.70 -8.10 0.59
CA ARG A 29 5.25 -8.88 -0.56
C ARG A 29 3.73 -8.88 -0.67
N GLY A 30 3.02 -9.01 0.46
CA GLY A 30 1.56 -8.96 0.48
C GLY A 30 1.03 -7.63 -0.02
N LEU A 31 1.62 -6.52 0.43
CA LEU A 31 1.26 -5.18 -0.03
C LEU A 31 1.43 -5.05 -1.54
N ALA A 32 2.56 -5.52 -2.08
CA ALA A 32 2.83 -5.46 -3.51
C ALA A 32 1.83 -6.30 -4.31
N LEU A 33 1.53 -7.50 -3.85
CA LEU A 33 0.60 -8.40 -4.54
C LEU A 33 -0.81 -7.81 -4.57
N ILE A 34 -1.26 -7.19 -3.47
CA ILE A 34 -2.55 -6.53 -3.42
C ILE A 34 -2.62 -5.40 -4.44
N VAL A 35 -1.61 -4.53 -4.47
CA VAL A 35 -1.59 -3.39 -5.38
C VAL A 35 -1.56 -3.85 -6.84
N HIS A 36 -0.72 -4.82 -7.17
CA HIS A 36 -0.60 -5.31 -8.55
C HIS A 36 -1.87 -6.02 -9.03
N ASN A 37 -2.72 -6.49 -8.13
CA ASN A 37 -3.98 -7.13 -8.47
C ASN A 37 -5.20 -6.24 -8.23
N ALA A 38 -4.99 -4.97 -7.89
CA ALA A 38 -6.08 -4.06 -7.52
C ALA A 38 -7.09 -3.86 -8.66
N LYS A 39 -6.63 -3.80 -9.91
CA LYS A 39 -7.52 -3.61 -11.06
C LYS A 39 -8.45 -4.79 -11.30
N TRP A 40 -8.18 -5.95 -10.68
CA TRP A 40 -8.99 -7.15 -10.79
C TRP A 40 -9.96 -7.31 -9.63
N ASP A 41 -10.00 -6.34 -8.70
CA ASP A 41 -10.79 -6.41 -7.48
C ASP A 41 -12.26 -6.03 -7.74
N VAL A 42 -12.94 -6.86 -8.53
CA VAL A 42 -14.34 -6.62 -8.90
C VAL A 42 -15.31 -6.73 -7.73
N ASP A 43 -14.92 -7.48 -6.69
CA ASP A 43 -15.76 -7.66 -5.49
C ASP A 43 -15.49 -6.61 -4.41
N GLY A 44 -14.55 -5.69 -4.63
CA GLY A 44 -14.26 -4.62 -3.69
C GLY A 44 -13.58 -5.08 -2.40
N LYS A 45 -12.84 -6.18 -2.42
CA LYS A 45 -12.15 -6.69 -1.24
C LYS A 45 -11.12 -5.69 -0.71
N ILE A 46 -10.41 -4.99 -1.62
CA ILE A 46 -9.44 -3.98 -1.24
C ILE A 46 -10.14 -2.80 -0.57
N ASP A 47 -11.31 -2.40 -1.08
CA ASP A 47 -12.08 -1.31 -0.49
C ASP A 47 -12.45 -1.61 0.96
N GLY A 48 -12.67 -2.88 1.28
CA GLY A 48 -13.02 -3.30 2.64
C GLY A 48 -11.85 -3.33 3.60
N ILE A 49 -10.62 -3.34 3.10
CA ILE A 49 -9.43 -3.44 3.96
C ILE A 49 -8.49 -2.23 3.80
N ILE A 50 -8.95 -1.20 3.10
CA ILE A 50 -8.07 -0.07 2.78
C ILE A 50 -7.50 0.61 4.04
N ASP A 51 -8.28 0.71 5.11
CA ASP A 51 -7.81 1.33 6.34
C ASP A 51 -6.63 0.55 6.93
N GLU A 52 -6.73 -0.78 6.97
CA GLU A 52 -5.64 -1.63 7.46
C GLU A 52 -4.42 -1.53 6.55
N HIS A 53 -4.63 -1.53 5.23
CA HIS A 53 -3.55 -1.38 4.26
C HIS A 53 -2.80 -0.07 4.48
N LEU A 54 -3.53 1.03 4.70
CA LEU A 54 -2.93 2.35 4.87
C LEU A 54 -2.19 2.51 6.20
N GLU A 55 -2.47 1.66 7.19
CA GLU A 55 -1.70 1.66 8.44
C GLU A 55 -0.22 1.34 8.20
N HIS A 56 0.10 0.62 7.12
CA HIS A 56 1.47 0.27 6.79
C HIS A 56 2.29 1.44 6.24
N ILE A 57 1.69 2.60 6.02
CA ILE A 57 2.41 3.84 5.71
C ILE A 57 3.39 4.16 6.84
N THR A 58 3.00 3.83 8.07
CA THR A 58 3.85 4.01 9.25
C THR A 58 4.15 2.66 9.91
N ASP A 59 4.42 1.64 9.09
CA ASP A 59 4.80 0.31 9.58
C ASP A 59 6.01 0.42 10.51
N GLU A 60 6.10 -0.46 11.50
CA GLU A 60 7.21 -0.48 12.45
C GLU A 60 8.57 -0.68 11.77
N LYS A 61 8.59 -1.30 10.59
CA LYS A 61 9.81 -1.49 9.80
C LYS A 61 9.86 -0.42 8.69
N PRO A 62 10.87 0.47 8.70
CA PRO A 62 10.96 1.53 7.69
C PRO A 62 10.94 1.01 6.25
N ILE A 63 11.58 -0.14 5.99
CA ILE A 63 11.61 -0.73 4.65
C ILE A 63 10.19 -1.07 4.18
N CYS A 64 9.39 -1.66 5.05
CA CYS A 64 8.00 -1.99 4.73
C CYS A 64 7.17 -0.71 4.51
N ALA A 65 7.34 0.28 5.36
CA ALA A 65 6.65 1.57 5.22
C ALA A 65 6.97 2.22 3.88
N ARG A 66 8.25 2.25 3.50
CA ARG A 66 8.68 2.85 2.24
C ARG A 66 8.07 2.13 1.04
N GLN A 67 8.04 0.79 1.07
CA GLN A 67 7.43 0.02 -0.02
C GLN A 67 5.92 0.27 -0.10
N CYS A 68 5.24 0.32 1.03
CA CYS A 68 3.82 0.65 1.07
C CYS A 68 3.56 2.00 0.40
N ILE A 69 4.31 3.02 0.81
CA ILE A 69 4.16 4.38 0.29
C ILE A 69 4.41 4.44 -1.21
N LYS A 70 5.46 3.78 -1.69
CA LYS A 70 5.82 3.77 -3.10
C LYS A 70 4.79 3.07 -3.99
N LEU A 71 4.03 2.13 -3.43
CA LEU A 71 3.01 1.40 -4.17
C LEU A 71 1.67 2.14 -4.23
N LEU A 72 1.45 3.13 -3.37
CA LEU A 72 0.17 3.83 -3.28
C LEU A 72 -0.24 4.56 -4.56
N PRO A 73 0.66 5.19 -5.33
CA PRO A 73 0.26 5.79 -6.60
C PRO A 73 -0.34 4.77 -7.58
N LEU A 74 0.21 3.55 -7.62
CA LEU A 74 -0.33 2.47 -8.45
C LEU A 74 -1.74 2.06 -7.97
N LEU A 75 -1.93 1.99 -6.66
CA LEU A 75 -3.23 1.66 -6.09
C LEU A 75 -4.26 2.76 -6.41
N ALA A 76 -3.87 4.02 -6.28
CA ALA A 76 -4.75 5.15 -6.60
C ALA A 76 -5.13 5.15 -8.09
N GLU A 77 -4.22 4.75 -8.97
CA GLU A 77 -4.50 4.64 -10.40
C GLU A 77 -5.50 3.52 -10.68
N ALA A 78 -5.32 2.37 -10.04
CA ALA A 78 -6.21 1.22 -10.21
C ALA A 78 -7.57 1.42 -9.54
N LYS A 79 -7.61 2.14 -8.43
CA LYS A 79 -8.79 2.39 -7.62
C LYS A 79 -8.93 3.88 -7.35
N ALA A 80 -9.32 4.64 -8.39
CA ALA A 80 -9.40 6.10 -8.31
C ALA A 80 -10.30 6.59 -7.18
N ALA A 81 -11.35 5.84 -6.86
CA ALA A 81 -12.26 6.21 -5.77
C ALA A 81 -11.59 6.24 -4.40
N LEU A 82 -10.47 5.53 -4.24
CA LEU A 82 -9.71 5.49 -2.99
C LEU A 82 -8.66 6.59 -2.91
N ALA A 83 -8.38 7.29 -4.01
CA ALA A 83 -7.32 8.30 -4.05
C ALA A 83 -7.45 9.36 -2.95
N PRO A 84 -8.64 9.96 -2.68
CA PRO A 84 -8.75 10.95 -1.61
C PRO A 84 -8.38 10.40 -0.24
N LYS A 85 -8.75 9.16 0.04
CA LYS A 85 -8.44 8.51 1.32
C LYS A 85 -6.95 8.23 1.43
N ILE A 86 -6.32 7.78 0.34
CA ILE A 86 -4.88 7.54 0.28
C ILE A 86 -4.12 8.83 0.53
N VAL A 87 -4.50 9.91 -0.15
CA VAL A 87 -3.86 11.23 0.01
C VAL A 87 -3.98 11.70 1.46
N SER A 88 -5.15 11.61 2.05
CA SER A 88 -5.38 12.00 3.44
C SER A 88 -4.47 11.24 4.39
N SER A 89 -4.37 9.91 4.19
CA SER A 89 -3.53 9.07 5.05
C SER A 89 -2.05 9.40 4.90
N LEU A 90 -1.59 9.71 3.69
CA LEU A 90 -0.21 10.12 3.46
C LEU A 90 0.12 11.44 4.14
N ARG A 91 -0.80 12.41 4.08
CA ARG A 91 -0.60 13.72 4.71
C ARG A 91 -0.60 13.64 6.23
N ASP A 92 -1.39 12.73 6.79
CA ASP A 92 -1.51 12.57 8.23
C ASP A 92 -0.46 11.62 8.82
N ALA A 93 0.37 11.01 8.00
CA ALA A 93 1.36 10.02 8.45
C ALA A 93 2.37 10.65 9.41
N ASN A 94 2.53 10.03 10.58
CA ASN A 94 3.50 10.47 11.59
C ASN A 94 4.73 9.57 11.50
N VAL A 95 5.84 10.15 11.01
CA VAL A 95 7.08 9.42 10.81
C VAL A 95 8.08 9.62 11.97
N ALA A 96 7.65 10.24 13.06
CA ALA A 96 8.53 10.51 14.20
C ALA A 96 9.10 9.25 14.85
N ARG A 97 8.44 8.09 14.65
CA ARG A 97 8.89 6.81 15.20
C ARG A 97 10.17 6.29 14.55
N TYR A 98 10.53 6.80 13.38
CA TYR A 98 11.69 6.30 12.64
C TYR A 98 12.96 7.03 13.07
N PRO A 99 14.13 6.33 13.03
CA PRO A 99 15.40 6.98 13.37
C PRO A 99 15.75 8.07 12.36
N ASP A 100 16.62 8.99 12.80
CA ASP A 100 17.00 10.16 11.98
C ASP A 100 17.57 9.78 10.62
N SER A 101 18.20 8.60 10.49
CA SER A 101 18.74 8.13 9.22
C SER A 101 17.66 7.74 8.22
N MET A 102 16.50 7.31 8.70
CA MET A 102 15.42 6.81 7.84
C MET A 102 14.30 7.83 7.66
N ARG A 103 14.09 8.70 8.64
CA ARG A 103 12.96 9.65 8.60
C ARG A 103 12.92 10.53 7.36
N PRO A 104 14.03 11.14 6.92
CA PRO A 104 14.00 11.95 5.69
C PRO A 104 13.65 11.14 4.46
N LEU A 105 14.06 9.86 4.41
CA LEU A 105 13.76 8.98 3.29
C LEU A 105 12.27 8.67 3.21
N VAL A 106 11.65 8.37 4.36
CA VAL A 106 10.21 8.11 4.42
C VAL A 106 9.43 9.37 4.06
N GLN A 107 9.84 10.53 4.57
CA GLN A 107 9.21 11.81 4.25
C GLN A 107 9.28 12.12 2.75
N LYS A 108 10.43 11.84 2.13
CA LYS A 108 10.60 12.02 0.69
C LYS A 108 9.67 11.10 -0.09
N ASP A 109 9.57 9.83 0.32
CA ASP A 109 8.68 8.87 -0.33
C ASP A 109 7.23 9.32 -0.26
N ILE A 110 6.79 9.84 0.90
CA ILE A 110 5.44 10.38 1.07
C ILE A 110 5.20 11.54 0.11
N ARG A 111 6.13 12.48 0.05
CA ARG A 111 6.01 13.65 -0.82
C ARG A 111 5.96 13.24 -2.30
N ASP A 112 6.83 12.33 -2.71
CA ASP A 112 6.88 11.87 -4.09
C ASP A 112 5.58 11.16 -4.48
N SER A 113 5.03 10.34 -3.57
CA SER A 113 3.77 9.65 -3.80
C SER A 113 2.59 10.61 -3.89
N LEU A 114 2.55 11.63 -3.03
CA LEU A 114 1.51 12.65 -3.09
C LEU A 114 1.54 13.39 -4.43
N LEU A 115 2.73 13.77 -4.88
CA LEU A 115 2.88 14.44 -6.18
C LEU A 115 2.40 13.54 -7.32
N ALA A 116 2.72 12.26 -7.27
CA ALA A 116 2.31 11.30 -8.31
C ALA A 116 0.79 11.11 -8.34
N ILE A 117 0.15 11.08 -7.18
CA ILE A 117 -1.29 10.87 -7.09
C ILE A 117 -2.06 12.13 -7.48
N GLU A 118 -1.58 13.31 -7.06
CA GLU A 118 -2.26 14.60 -7.30
C GLU A 118 -2.06 15.11 -8.73
N HIS A 119 -1.16 14.54 -9.46
CA HIS A 119 -0.95 14.83 -10.87
C HIS A 119 -1.48 13.73 -11.76
#